data_28ba3ce2c9b543a15a163a4f8237553e
#
_entry.id   28ba3ce2c9b543a15a163a4f8237553e
#
_cell.length_a   1.000
_cell.length_b   1.000
_cell.length_c   1.000
_cell.angle_alpha   90.00
_cell.angle_beta   90.00
_cell.angle_gamma   90.00
#
_symmetry.space_group_name_H-M   'P 1'
#
loop_
_entity.id
_entity.type
_entity.pdbx_description
1 polymer ?
#
loop_
_entity_poly.entity_id
_entity_poly.type
_entity_poly.pdbx_seq_one_letter_code
_entity_poly.pdbx_strand_id
1 'polypeptide(L)'
;MRADARAKRAALQTAGAELFAEQGTDVPLSAVAVRAGVGIGTLYRHFPTRGELYLGVMEAVVEKVEAATAELETAWDQDPRATWQAAAHELGRLRIGALVEGADPRRKAAFEEAGWDRVLQLRDRLFDRLGALLRRGKEAGLVREDLSPAQFYFGLAVVTRPLPETVTQTMPVDLSWLVGAYFHGLRP
;
A
#
# COMPACT_ATOMS: atom_id res chain seq x y z
N MET A 1 10.89 26.07 7.12
CA MET A 1 11.80 24.94 7.45
C MET A 1 11.08 23.62 7.74
N ARG A 2 10.15 23.51 8.74
CA ARG A 2 9.48 22.22 9.04
C ARG A 2 8.55 21.72 7.93
N ALA A 3 7.85 22.61 7.22
CA ALA A 3 6.94 22.25 6.11
C ALA A 3 7.72 21.69 4.91
N ASP A 4 8.85 22.33 4.53
CA ASP A 4 9.72 21.86 3.45
C ASP A 4 10.34 20.49 3.74
N ALA A 5 10.75 20.25 4.99
CA ALA A 5 11.26 18.94 5.40
C ALA A 5 10.17 17.83 5.31
N ARG A 6 8.92 18.12 5.72
CA ARG A 6 7.80 17.18 5.54
C ARG A 6 7.50 16.92 4.08
N ALA A 7 7.48 17.96 3.25
CA ALA A 7 7.23 17.82 1.81
C ALA A 7 8.30 16.93 1.14
N LYS A 8 9.58 17.13 1.48
CA LYS A 8 10.69 16.30 0.96
C LYS A 8 10.59 14.85 1.43
N ARG A 9 10.23 14.63 2.71
CA ARG A 9 10.00 13.27 3.24
C ARG A 9 8.86 12.59 2.49
N ALA A 10 7.73 13.26 2.29
CA ALA A 10 6.59 12.72 1.55
C ALA A 10 6.92 12.42 0.08
N ALA A 11 7.68 13.29 -0.58
CA ALA A 11 8.16 13.07 -1.94
C ALA A 11 9.05 11.81 -2.04
N LEU A 12 9.95 11.60 -1.07
CA LEU A 12 10.78 10.39 -0.99
C LEU A 12 9.95 9.12 -0.75
N GLN A 13 8.94 9.18 0.12
CA GLN A 13 8.04 8.07 0.38
C GLN A 13 7.21 7.70 -0.87
N THR A 14 6.70 8.70 -1.59
CA THR A 14 5.95 8.49 -2.84
C THR A 14 6.86 7.89 -3.92
N ALA A 15 8.03 8.48 -4.16
CA ALA A 15 8.99 7.96 -5.12
C ALA A 15 9.47 6.54 -4.77
N GLY A 16 9.66 6.27 -3.48
CA GLY A 16 10.00 4.93 -2.99
C GLY A 16 8.88 3.92 -3.26
N ALA A 17 7.62 4.28 -2.98
CA ALA A 17 6.48 3.41 -3.24
C ALA A 17 6.35 3.07 -4.74
N GLU A 18 6.49 4.06 -5.62
CA GLU A 18 6.44 3.88 -7.07
C GLU A 18 7.55 2.95 -7.56
N LEU A 19 8.80 3.25 -7.19
CA LEU A 19 9.96 2.47 -7.64
C LEU A 19 9.97 1.06 -7.06
N PHE A 20 9.55 0.88 -5.80
CA PHE A 20 9.40 -0.46 -5.22
C PHE A 20 8.32 -1.26 -5.94
N ALA A 21 7.26 -0.60 -6.39
CA ALA A 21 6.22 -1.22 -7.20
C ALA A 21 6.71 -1.60 -8.60
N GLU A 22 7.51 -0.75 -9.24
CA GLU A 22 7.99 -0.93 -10.61
C GLU A 22 9.16 -1.94 -10.71
N GLN A 23 10.11 -1.87 -9.78
CA GLN A 23 11.42 -2.49 -9.89
C GLN A 23 11.79 -3.40 -8.69
N GLY A 24 10.90 -3.49 -7.71
CA GLY A 24 11.19 -4.18 -6.45
C GLY A 24 11.97 -3.32 -5.47
N THR A 25 12.14 -3.83 -4.25
CA THR A 25 12.75 -3.04 -3.15
C THR A 25 14.28 -2.94 -3.22
N ASP A 26 14.93 -3.61 -4.20
CA ASP A 26 16.38 -3.54 -4.39
C ASP A 26 16.83 -2.34 -5.24
N VAL A 27 15.88 -1.52 -5.70
CA VAL A 27 16.17 -0.30 -6.47
C VAL A 27 17.20 0.59 -5.75
N PRO A 28 18.17 1.18 -6.47
CA PRO A 28 19.18 2.07 -5.87
C PRO A 28 18.51 3.27 -5.16
N LEU A 29 18.98 3.62 -3.94
CA LEU A 29 18.47 4.78 -3.21
C LEU A 29 18.70 6.10 -3.98
N SER A 30 19.74 6.16 -4.83
CA SER A 30 19.98 7.28 -5.73
C SER A 30 18.84 7.47 -6.74
N ALA A 31 18.26 6.37 -7.26
CA ALA A 31 17.10 6.45 -8.16
C ALA A 31 15.88 7.01 -7.43
N VAL A 32 15.67 6.63 -6.16
CA VAL A 32 14.60 7.19 -5.33
C VAL A 32 14.79 8.68 -5.12
N ALA A 33 16.01 9.13 -4.81
CA ALA A 33 16.31 10.55 -4.64
C ALA A 33 16.06 11.36 -5.93
N VAL A 34 16.49 10.82 -7.09
CA VAL A 34 16.25 11.44 -8.41
C VAL A 34 14.74 11.51 -8.70
N ARG A 35 14.00 10.44 -8.53
CA ARG A 35 12.55 10.38 -8.74
C ARG A 35 11.80 11.37 -7.83
N ALA A 36 12.28 11.55 -6.59
CA ALA A 36 11.72 12.50 -5.62
C ALA A 36 12.14 13.96 -5.87
N GLY A 37 13.04 14.25 -6.82
CA GLY A 37 13.55 15.58 -7.09
C GLY A 37 14.42 16.14 -5.98
N VAL A 38 15.12 15.30 -5.21
CA VAL A 38 15.99 15.72 -4.10
C VAL A 38 17.41 15.17 -4.24
N GLY A 39 18.36 15.83 -3.59
CA GLY A 39 19.74 15.30 -3.54
C GLY A 39 19.83 14.07 -2.63
N ILE A 40 20.75 13.15 -2.96
CA ILE A 40 20.99 11.92 -2.19
C ILE A 40 21.32 12.21 -0.71
N GLY A 41 22.03 13.29 -0.41
CA GLY A 41 22.29 13.71 0.97
C GLY A 41 21.01 14.11 1.74
N THR A 42 19.97 14.57 1.05
CA THR A 42 18.67 14.85 1.64
C THR A 42 17.95 13.54 1.96
N LEU A 43 18.02 12.54 1.07
CA LEU A 43 17.47 11.21 1.31
C LEU A 43 18.08 10.61 2.58
N TYR A 44 19.39 10.55 2.70
CA TYR A 44 20.05 9.97 3.89
C TYR A 44 19.78 10.71 5.20
N ARG A 45 19.48 12.02 5.14
CA ARG A 45 19.04 12.77 6.35
C ARG A 45 17.63 12.36 6.81
N HIS A 46 16.75 12.00 5.88
CA HIS A 46 15.39 11.56 6.19
C HIS A 46 15.29 10.06 6.47
N PHE A 47 16.08 9.28 5.78
CA PHE A 47 16.11 7.82 5.80
C PHE A 47 17.56 7.33 5.77
N PRO A 48 18.21 7.21 6.96
CA PRO A 48 19.63 6.83 7.06
C PRO A 48 19.96 5.48 6.43
N THR A 49 19.01 4.55 6.45
CA THR A 49 19.16 3.20 5.88
C THR A 49 18.06 2.89 4.87
N ARG A 50 18.26 1.85 4.07
CA ARG A 50 17.24 1.30 3.17
C ARG A 50 16.01 0.83 3.96
N GLY A 51 16.22 0.18 5.09
CA GLY A 51 15.15 -0.28 5.99
C GLY A 51 14.28 0.87 6.49
N GLU A 52 14.90 2.01 6.88
CA GLU A 52 14.17 3.21 7.30
C GLU A 52 13.34 3.81 6.15
N LEU A 53 13.86 3.82 4.91
CA LEU A 53 13.08 4.25 3.76
C LEU A 53 11.89 3.32 3.52
N TYR A 54 12.12 2.01 3.58
CA TYR A 54 11.05 1.03 3.37
C TYR A 54 9.94 1.15 4.44
N LEU A 55 10.32 1.28 5.71
CA LEU A 55 9.35 1.56 6.79
C LEU A 55 8.59 2.86 6.57
N GLY A 56 9.29 3.91 6.14
CA GLY A 56 8.65 5.17 5.81
C GLY A 56 7.65 5.06 4.65
N VAL A 57 7.95 4.24 3.63
CA VAL A 57 7.02 3.94 2.53
C VAL A 57 5.80 3.16 3.04
N MET A 58 6.02 2.12 3.87
CA MET A 58 4.92 1.36 4.49
C MET A 58 4.02 2.27 5.33
N GLU A 59 4.61 3.13 6.16
CA GLU A 59 3.88 4.10 6.98
C GLU A 59 2.98 4.99 6.13
N ALA A 60 3.52 5.57 5.04
CA ALA A 60 2.75 6.42 4.13
C ALA A 60 1.60 5.67 3.44
N VAL A 61 1.77 4.38 3.12
CA VAL A 61 0.70 3.57 2.54
C VAL A 61 -0.38 3.25 3.58
N VAL A 62 0.00 2.90 4.80
CA VAL A 62 -0.95 2.66 5.89
C VAL A 62 -1.76 3.93 6.17
N GLU A 63 -1.12 5.11 6.26
CA GLU A 63 -1.80 6.40 6.43
C GLU A 63 -2.80 6.69 5.29
N LYS A 64 -2.45 6.37 4.04
CA LYS A 64 -3.37 6.51 2.90
C LYS A 64 -4.56 5.56 2.99
N VAL A 65 -4.36 4.30 3.43
CA VAL A 65 -5.45 3.35 3.66
C VAL A 65 -6.36 3.86 4.80
N GLU A 66 -5.78 4.34 5.89
CA GLU A 66 -6.52 4.93 7.01
C GLU A 66 -7.38 6.12 6.56
N ALA A 67 -6.79 7.03 5.78
CA ALA A 67 -7.52 8.20 5.26
C ALA A 67 -8.65 7.79 4.32
N ALA A 68 -8.36 6.94 3.32
CA ALA A 68 -9.34 6.46 2.36
C ALA A 68 -10.52 5.72 3.02
N THR A 69 -10.24 4.89 4.04
CA THR A 69 -11.31 4.18 4.76
C THR A 69 -12.09 5.08 5.69
N ALA A 70 -11.46 6.09 6.31
CA ALA A 70 -12.14 7.06 7.17
C ALA A 70 -13.13 7.94 6.40
N GLU A 71 -12.79 8.36 5.19
CA GLU A 71 -13.68 9.14 4.31
C GLU A 71 -14.97 8.37 3.96
N LEU A 72 -14.91 7.05 3.95
CA LEU A 72 -16.04 6.19 3.62
C LEU A 72 -16.96 5.91 4.82
N GLU A 73 -16.54 6.19 6.06
CA GLU A 73 -17.31 5.77 7.25
C GLU A 73 -18.72 6.36 7.30
N THR A 74 -18.88 7.61 6.91
CA THR A 74 -20.21 8.28 6.90
C THR A 74 -21.11 7.87 5.74
N ALA A 75 -20.54 7.34 4.68
CA ALA A 75 -21.28 6.93 3.49
C ALA A 75 -21.95 5.55 3.63
N TRP A 76 -21.49 4.71 4.57
CA TRP A 76 -22.03 3.37 4.79
C TRP A 76 -23.52 3.36 5.15
N ASP A 77 -23.98 4.32 5.92
CA ASP A 77 -25.37 4.39 6.39
C ASP A 77 -26.32 4.88 5.28
N GLN A 78 -25.77 5.49 4.22
CA GLN A 78 -26.52 6.02 3.09
C GLN A 78 -26.64 4.99 1.96
N ASP A 79 -25.51 4.46 1.48
CA ASP A 79 -25.45 3.46 0.43
C ASP A 79 -24.26 2.50 0.65
N PRO A 80 -24.48 1.38 1.34
CA PRO A 80 -23.43 0.39 1.60
C PRO A 80 -22.78 -0.16 0.33
N ARG A 81 -23.58 -0.33 -0.75
CA ARG A 81 -23.10 -0.92 -2.01
C ARG A 81 -22.20 0.05 -2.76
N ALA A 82 -22.61 1.30 -2.90
CA ALA A 82 -21.78 2.34 -3.52
C ALA A 82 -20.51 2.58 -2.69
N THR A 83 -20.62 2.57 -1.36
CA THR A 83 -19.48 2.73 -0.45
C THR A 83 -18.47 1.57 -0.60
N TRP A 84 -18.94 0.33 -0.72
CA TRP A 84 -18.08 -0.83 -0.98
C TRP A 84 -17.35 -0.72 -2.32
N GLN A 85 -18.03 -0.23 -3.37
CA GLN A 85 -17.42 0.01 -4.67
C GLN A 85 -16.38 1.13 -4.62
N ALA A 86 -16.66 2.21 -3.89
CA ALA A 86 -15.71 3.31 -3.68
C ALA A 86 -14.46 2.81 -2.92
N ALA A 87 -14.64 1.96 -1.90
CA ALA A 87 -13.53 1.31 -1.20
C ALA A 87 -12.67 0.47 -2.15
N ALA A 88 -13.28 -0.30 -3.06
CA ALA A 88 -12.58 -1.06 -4.08
C ALA A 88 -11.71 -0.17 -4.96
N HIS A 89 -12.29 0.93 -5.44
CA HIS A 89 -11.58 1.88 -6.29
C HIS A 89 -10.39 2.51 -5.56
N GLU A 90 -10.60 3.03 -4.36
CA GLU A 90 -9.54 3.71 -3.59
C GLU A 90 -8.42 2.74 -3.17
N LEU A 91 -8.75 1.56 -2.63
CA LEU A 91 -7.73 0.56 -2.26
C LEU A 91 -6.98 0.02 -3.49
N GLY A 92 -7.66 -0.11 -4.63
CA GLY A 92 -7.04 -0.47 -5.91
C GLY A 92 -5.99 0.56 -6.35
N ARG A 93 -6.32 1.85 -6.23
CA ARG A 93 -5.40 2.96 -6.56
C ARG A 93 -4.13 2.96 -5.70
N LEU A 94 -4.24 2.56 -4.44
CA LEU A 94 -3.11 2.54 -3.51
C LEU A 94 -2.07 1.46 -3.86
N ARG A 95 -2.40 0.49 -4.74
CA ARG A 95 -1.50 -0.55 -5.25
C ARG A 95 -0.69 -1.22 -4.12
N ILE A 96 -1.38 -1.57 -3.04
CA ILE A 96 -0.76 -2.12 -1.82
C ILE A 96 0.04 -3.40 -2.06
N GLY A 97 -0.20 -4.08 -3.19
CA GLY A 97 0.55 -5.25 -3.63
C GLY A 97 2.05 -5.00 -3.80
N ALA A 98 2.44 -3.77 -4.09
CA ALA A 98 3.84 -3.38 -4.18
C ALA A 98 4.63 -3.60 -2.88
N LEU A 99 3.95 -3.60 -1.73
CA LEU A 99 4.57 -3.78 -0.41
C LEU A 99 4.71 -5.26 -0.01
N VAL A 100 4.02 -6.18 -0.69
CA VAL A 100 3.99 -7.61 -0.32
C VAL A 100 5.17 -8.40 -0.88
N GLU A 101 5.98 -7.83 -1.74
CA GLU A 101 7.19 -8.51 -2.28
C GLU A 101 8.23 -8.93 -1.22
N GLY A 102 7.87 -8.87 0.06
CA GLY A 102 8.74 -8.87 1.22
C GLY A 102 9.05 -10.21 1.88
N ALA A 103 8.86 -11.37 1.26
CA ALA A 103 9.27 -12.65 1.83
C ALA A 103 10.75 -13.01 1.56
N ASP A 104 11.55 -12.13 0.94
CA ASP A 104 12.98 -12.36 0.70
C ASP A 104 13.75 -12.31 2.05
N PRO A 105 14.55 -13.36 2.38
CA PRO A 105 15.38 -13.37 3.59
C PRO A 105 16.32 -12.16 3.74
N ARG A 106 16.75 -11.57 2.62
CA ARG A 106 17.59 -10.35 2.61
C ARG A 106 16.86 -9.14 3.19
N ARG A 107 15.55 -9.08 3.04
CA ARG A 107 14.70 -8.01 3.57
C ARG A 107 14.50 -8.15 5.07
N LYS A 108 14.46 -9.39 5.58
CA LYS A 108 14.40 -9.62 7.02
C LYS A 108 15.57 -8.93 7.73
N ALA A 109 16.79 -9.04 7.20
CA ALA A 109 17.97 -8.37 7.75
C ALA A 109 17.83 -6.82 7.74
N ALA A 110 17.30 -6.24 6.65
CA ALA A 110 17.04 -4.80 6.59
C ALA A 110 15.96 -4.34 7.57
N PHE A 111 14.95 -5.20 7.83
CA PHE A 111 13.93 -4.93 8.84
C PHE A 111 14.41 -5.12 10.27
N GLU A 112 15.30 -6.08 10.51
CA GLU A 112 15.93 -6.26 11.82
C GLU A 112 16.73 -5.01 12.22
N GLU A 113 17.41 -4.36 11.26
CA GLU A 113 18.11 -3.10 11.48
C GLU A 113 17.16 -1.92 11.75
N ALA A 114 16.04 -1.85 11.04
CA ALA A 114 15.07 -0.74 11.14
C ALA A 114 14.04 -0.89 12.28
N GLY A 115 13.99 -2.06 12.93
CA GLY A 115 13.11 -2.38 14.05
C GLY A 115 11.87 -3.18 13.63
N TRP A 116 11.91 -4.49 13.89
CA TRP A 116 10.82 -5.41 13.58
C TRP A 116 9.49 -5.03 14.24
N ASP A 117 9.55 -4.47 15.45
CA ASP A 117 8.36 -4.02 16.19
C ASP A 117 7.58 -2.94 15.44
N ARG A 118 8.27 -2.04 14.71
CA ARG A 118 7.61 -1.02 13.88
C ARG A 118 6.87 -1.65 12.69
N VAL A 119 7.44 -2.70 12.08
CA VAL A 119 6.76 -3.46 11.02
C VAL A 119 5.48 -4.08 11.54
N LEU A 120 5.54 -4.71 12.72
CA LEU A 120 4.38 -5.33 13.36
C LEU A 120 3.31 -4.30 13.70
N GLN A 121 3.67 -3.14 14.24
CA GLN A 121 2.74 -2.04 14.53
C GLN A 121 2.04 -1.53 13.26
N LEU A 122 2.78 -1.33 12.17
CA LEU A 122 2.20 -0.91 10.89
C LEU A 122 1.25 -1.96 10.32
N ARG A 123 1.61 -3.25 10.41
CA ARG A 123 0.75 -4.37 10.02
C ARG A 123 -0.55 -4.36 10.83
N ASP A 124 -0.47 -4.21 12.14
CA ASP A 124 -1.62 -4.25 13.03
C ASP A 124 -2.57 -3.08 12.73
N ARG A 125 -2.05 -1.86 12.57
CA ARG A 125 -2.83 -0.70 12.12
C ARG A 125 -3.55 -0.96 10.79
N LEU A 126 -2.84 -1.51 9.81
CA LEU A 126 -3.42 -1.85 8.51
C LEU A 126 -4.56 -2.86 8.65
N PHE A 127 -4.32 -3.95 9.41
CA PHE A 127 -5.32 -5.01 9.58
C PHE A 127 -6.51 -4.58 10.40
N ASP A 128 -6.35 -3.69 11.38
CA ASP A 128 -7.46 -3.09 12.13
C ASP A 128 -8.37 -2.27 11.20
N ARG A 129 -7.78 -1.46 10.31
CA ARG A 129 -8.54 -0.67 9.33
C ARG A 129 -9.26 -1.54 8.30
N LEU A 130 -8.56 -2.50 7.70
CA LEU A 130 -9.19 -3.44 6.76
C LEU A 130 -10.24 -4.32 7.45
N GLY A 131 -10.03 -4.69 8.71
CA GLY A 131 -10.99 -5.42 9.53
C GLY A 131 -12.28 -4.62 9.79
N ALA A 132 -12.15 -3.32 10.06
CA ALA A 132 -13.30 -2.43 10.20
C ALA A 132 -14.10 -2.33 8.90
N LEU A 133 -13.42 -2.14 7.76
CA LEU A 133 -14.05 -2.12 6.43
C LEU A 133 -14.78 -3.44 6.13
N LEU A 134 -14.14 -4.58 6.40
CA LEU A 134 -14.75 -5.90 6.19
C LEU A 134 -15.98 -6.13 7.06
N ARG A 135 -15.96 -5.71 8.34
CA ARG A 135 -17.15 -5.79 9.21
C ARG A 135 -18.34 -5.09 8.59
N ARG A 136 -18.16 -3.83 8.15
CA ARG A 136 -19.23 -3.08 7.48
C ARG A 136 -19.74 -3.78 6.21
N GLY A 137 -18.82 -4.35 5.42
CA GLY A 137 -19.16 -5.12 4.23
C GLY A 137 -19.97 -6.39 4.55
N LYS A 138 -19.61 -7.10 5.63
CA LYS A 138 -20.33 -8.30 6.12
C LYS A 138 -21.71 -7.93 6.66
N GLU A 139 -21.80 -6.92 7.51
CA GLU A 139 -23.07 -6.39 8.04
C GLU A 139 -24.05 -5.99 6.92
N ALA A 140 -23.52 -5.49 5.80
CA ALA A 140 -24.31 -5.14 4.62
C ALA A 140 -24.58 -6.33 3.66
N GLY A 141 -24.12 -7.55 3.96
CA GLY A 141 -24.28 -8.73 3.10
C GLY A 141 -23.50 -8.65 1.77
N LEU A 142 -22.45 -7.84 1.72
CA LEU A 142 -21.62 -7.63 0.52
C LEU A 142 -20.34 -8.49 0.52
N VAL A 143 -20.00 -9.08 1.68
CA VAL A 143 -18.79 -9.85 1.90
C VAL A 143 -19.13 -11.13 2.67
N ARG A 144 -18.58 -12.25 2.23
CA ARG A 144 -18.74 -13.54 2.92
C ARG A 144 -18.15 -13.50 4.34
N GLU A 145 -18.80 -14.20 5.27
CA GLU A 145 -18.48 -14.13 6.71
C GLU A 145 -17.10 -14.67 7.07
N ASP A 146 -16.62 -15.68 6.35
CA ASP A 146 -15.37 -16.39 6.64
C ASP A 146 -14.10 -15.66 6.20
N LEU A 147 -14.22 -14.51 5.48
CA LEU A 147 -13.07 -13.76 4.99
C LEU A 147 -12.35 -13.02 6.14
N SER A 148 -11.07 -13.32 6.36
CA SER A 148 -10.23 -12.61 7.32
C SER A 148 -9.59 -11.35 6.70
N PRO A 149 -9.18 -10.35 7.53
CA PRO A 149 -8.44 -9.18 7.06
C PRO A 149 -7.13 -9.54 6.32
N ALA A 150 -6.45 -10.59 6.77
CA ALA A 150 -5.23 -11.06 6.13
C ALA A 150 -5.52 -11.65 4.73
N GLN A 151 -6.54 -12.49 4.59
CA GLN A 151 -6.94 -13.02 3.28
C GLN A 151 -7.36 -11.91 2.32
N PHE A 152 -8.13 -10.94 2.81
CA PHE A 152 -8.51 -9.76 2.04
C PHE A 152 -7.29 -8.96 1.59
N TYR A 153 -6.36 -8.66 2.51
CA TYR A 153 -5.13 -7.94 2.20
C TYR A 153 -4.29 -8.64 1.13
N PHE A 154 -4.02 -9.95 1.32
CA PHE A 154 -3.20 -10.70 0.37
C PHE A 154 -3.86 -10.86 -0.99
N GLY A 155 -5.18 -11.08 -1.04
CA GLY A 155 -5.92 -11.11 -2.30
C GLY A 155 -5.85 -9.77 -3.04
N LEU A 156 -6.08 -8.67 -2.33
CA LEU A 156 -5.95 -7.33 -2.90
C LEU A 156 -4.50 -7.05 -3.36
N ALA A 157 -3.52 -7.46 -2.58
CA ALA A 157 -2.12 -7.32 -2.93
C ALA A 157 -1.75 -8.07 -4.22
N VAL A 158 -2.30 -9.27 -4.42
CA VAL A 158 -2.08 -10.06 -5.65
C VAL A 158 -2.68 -9.36 -6.88
N VAL A 159 -3.92 -8.87 -6.79
CA VAL A 159 -4.60 -8.25 -7.93
C VAL A 159 -4.11 -6.83 -8.23
N THR A 160 -3.48 -6.17 -7.26
CA THR A 160 -2.90 -4.83 -7.46
C THR A 160 -1.39 -4.86 -7.71
N ARG A 161 -0.79 -6.06 -7.80
CA ARG A 161 0.65 -6.20 -8.06
C ARG A 161 0.99 -5.63 -9.43
N PRO A 162 1.97 -4.73 -9.51
CA PRO A 162 2.43 -4.21 -10.81
C PRO A 162 3.03 -5.32 -11.66
N LEU A 163 2.74 -5.30 -12.95
CA LEU A 163 3.47 -6.12 -13.90
C LEU A 163 4.87 -5.50 -14.16
N PRO A 164 5.88 -6.33 -14.46
CA PRO A 164 7.18 -5.83 -14.88
C PRO A 164 7.06 -4.87 -16.06
N GLU A 165 7.86 -3.80 -16.07
CA GLU A 165 7.83 -2.77 -17.10
C GLU A 165 8.01 -3.36 -18.52
N THR A 166 8.88 -4.37 -18.66
CA THR A 166 9.08 -5.10 -19.93
C THR A 166 7.80 -5.73 -20.44
N VAL A 167 6.91 -6.22 -19.57
CA VAL A 167 5.63 -6.81 -19.95
C VAL A 167 4.66 -5.71 -20.38
N THR A 168 4.55 -4.62 -19.59
CA THR A 168 3.62 -3.53 -19.90
C THR A 168 4.00 -2.74 -21.15
N GLN A 169 5.28 -2.66 -21.47
CA GLN A 169 5.77 -2.07 -22.72
C GLN A 169 5.48 -2.94 -23.94
N THR A 170 5.59 -4.27 -23.79
CA THR A 170 5.38 -5.22 -24.90
C THR A 170 3.89 -5.50 -25.13
N MET A 171 3.12 -5.56 -24.05
CA MET A 171 1.67 -5.84 -24.06
C MET A 171 0.96 -4.84 -23.17
N PRO A 172 0.63 -3.64 -23.65
CA PRO A 172 -0.11 -2.67 -22.87
C PRO A 172 -1.53 -3.19 -22.60
N VAL A 173 -1.82 -3.53 -21.35
CA VAL A 173 -3.14 -3.99 -20.90
C VAL A 173 -3.61 -3.16 -19.71
N ASP A 174 -4.89 -2.82 -19.71
CA ASP A 174 -5.53 -2.27 -18.52
C ASP A 174 -6.03 -3.42 -17.64
N LEU A 175 -5.49 -3.52 -16.44
CA LEU A 175 -5.86 -4.52 -15.44
C LEU A 175 -6.69 -3.93 -14.30
N SER A 176 -7.14 -2.68 -14.40
CA SER A 176 -7.94 -2.01 -13.35
C SER A 176 -9.22 -2.75 -13.00
N TRP A 177 -9.81 -3.48 -13.96
CA TRP A 177 -10.99 -4.32 -13.76
C TRP A 177 -10.78 -5.47 -12.77
N LEU A 178 -9.52 -5.94 -12.59
CA LEU A 178 -9.23 -7.04 -11.66
C LEU A 178 -9.59 -6.71 -10.22
N VAL A 179 -9.42 -5.47 -9.80
CA VAL A 179 -9.83 -5.03 -8.46
C VAL A 179 -11.34 -5.15 -8.30
N GLY A 180 -12.10 -4.69 -9.28
CA GLY A 180 -13.55 -4.83 -9.30
C GLY A 180 -14.00 -6.29 -9.28
N ALA A 181 -13.36 -7.16 -10.08
CA ALA A 181 -13.62 -8.59 -10.11
C ALA A 181 -13.30 -9.26 -8.76
N TYR A 182 -12.17 -8.88 -8.13
CA TYR A 182 -11.81 -9.35 -6.81
C TYR A 182 -12.90 -9.01 -5.77
N PHE A 183 -13.29 -7.73 -5.68
CA PHE A 183 -14.34 -7.29 -4.74
C PHE A 183 -15.70 -7.95 -5.03
N HIS A 184 -16.01 -8.20 -6.31
CA HIS A 184 -17.22 -8.92 -6.68
C HIS A 184 -17.19 -10.39 -6.21
N GLY A 185 -16.04 -11.05 -6.32
CA GLY A 185 -15.84 -12.43 -5.89
C GLY A 185 -15.82 -12.64 -4.38
N LEU A 186 -15.82 -11.56 -3.57
CA LEU A 186 -15.90 -11.64 -2.10
C LEU A 186 -17.33 -11.78 -1.57
N ARG A 187 -18.33 -11.75 -2.44
CA ARG A 187 -19.76 -11.87 -2.04
C ARG A 187 -20.04 -13.25 -1.43
N PRO A 188 -21.11 -13.32 -0.59
CA PRO A 188 -21.62 -14.59 -0.09
C PRO A 188 -21.97 -15.58 -1.19
#